data_724e5e153a4785131f8ea0b74615263b
#
_entry.id   724e5e153a4785131f8ea0b74615263b
#
_cell.length_a   1.000
_cell.length_b   1.000
_cell.length_c   1.000
_cell.angle_alpha   90.00
_cell.angle_beta   90.00
_cell.angle_gamma   90.00
#
_symmetry.space_group_name_H-M   'P 1'
#
loop_
_entity.id
_entity.type
_entity.pdbx_description
1 polymer ?
#
loop_
_entity_poly.entity_id
_entity_poly.type
_entity_poly.pdbx_seq_one_letter_code
_entity_poly.pdbx_strand_id
1 'polypeptide(L)'
;MDEIKQAPDHVSPYVGLQPYREADHEYFFGRERDSRIISSNLYAAPLTVLYGPSGVGKSSILRAGVLPRLRTSQRTAVVLFDGWADQNLLQTLKAKCLAVVIAATGDKDIQLDPSLSLDELLFSATQALQGSLLLILDQFEEYFLYHPESEKDSTFDAEFALTVNREEIDANFLVAMREDSLSRLDRFRARIPNMLNNSLRLRHLDAASALDAMRKPLEVYADQHPEEPRMSIEDALVEELIEDIQVEKLMIGQGGRGVVEKAEPTEADVRIEAPFLQLALIRLWNEERAQGSQVMRLETLHALGGAGRIVRTHMDAAMNALSPEEQEIAAGLFRYLVTPSGTKIAYTVADLEY
;
A
#
# COMPACT_ATOMS: atom_id res chain seq x y z
N MET A 1 -12.48 -21.30 9.97
CA MET A 1 -12.75 -20.58 11.22
C MET A 1 -11.53 -20.67 12.12
N ASP A 2 -10.31 -20.30 11.69
CA ASP A 2 -9.11 -20.34 12.57
C ASP A 2 -7.89 -19.58 12.00
N GLU A 3 -8.07 -18.61 11.09
CA GLU A 3 -6.95 -17.80 10.59
C GLU A 3 -6.91 -16.35 11.12
N ILE A 4 -7.76 -15.98 12.09
CA ILE A 4 -7.85 -14.58 12.57
C ILE A 4 -7.12 -14.37 13.92
N LYS A 5 -6.41 -15.36 14.47
CA LYS A 5 -5.81 -15.23 15.81
C LYS A 5 -4.36 -15.73 15.92
N GLN A 6 -3.50 -15.39 15.00
CA GLN A 6 -2.09 -15.28 15.33
C GLN A 6 -1.67 -13.86 15.00
N ALA A 7 -1.56 -13.02 16.05
CA ALA A 7 -0.69 -11.86 15.94
C ALA A 7 0.64 -12.37 15.41
N PRO A 8 1.21 -11.81 14.34
CA PRO A 8 2.51 -12.25 13.88
C PRO A 8 3.49 -12.03 15.04
N ASP A 9 4.31 -13.05 15.35
CA ASP A 9 5.49 -12.89 16.20
C ASP A 9 6.40 -11.85 15.51
N HIS A 10 6.14 -10.57 15.76
CA HIS A 10 6.96 -9.49 15.25
C HIS A 10 8.31 -9.52 15.95
N VAL A 11 9.29 -10.07 15.29
CA VAL A 11 10.70 -9.99 15.70
C VAL A 11 11.18 -8.53 15.72
N SER A 12 10.47 -7.62 15.04
CA SER A 12 10.77 -6.18 14.92
C SER A 12 9.48 -5.35 14.83
N PRO A 13 9.44 -4.14 15.43
CA PRO A 13 8.32 -3.20 15.26
C PRO A 13 8.27 -2.57 13.86
N TYR A 14 9.24 -2.84 13.00
CA TYR A 14 9.36 -2.31 11.64
C TYR A 14 9.31 -3.42 10.61
N VAL A 15 8.60 -3.18 9.50
CA VAL A 15 8.35 -4.20 8.45
C VAL A 15 9.34 -4.14 7.28
N GLY A 16 10.19 -3.12 7.21
CA GLY A 16 11.14 -2.92 6.11
C GLY A 16 10.45 -2.54 4.79
N LEU A 17 10.84 -3.17 3.68
CA LEU A 17 10.30 -2.86 2.34
C LEU A 17 8.95 -3.53 2.05
N GLN A 18 8.47 -4.42 2.91
CA GLN A 18 7.17 -5.05 2.71
C GLN A 18 6.03 -4.10 3.07
N PRO A 19 4.89 -4.15 2.36
CA PRO A 19 3.72 -3.40 2.77
C PRO A 19 3.20 -3.94 4.10
N TYR A 20 2.76 -3.03 4.97
CA TYR A 20 2.04 -3.40 6.18
C TYR A 20 0.79 -4.22 5.82
N ARG A 21 0.56 -5.30 6.53
CA ARG A 21 -0.63 -6.14 6.44
C ARG A 21 -1.67 -5.66 7.45
N GLU A 22 -2.89 -6.14 7.35
CA GLU A 22 -3.93 -5.84 8.34
C GLU A 22 -3.55 -6.27 9.76
N ALA A 23 -2.86 -7.39 9.89
CA ALA A 23 -2.35 -7.86 11.18
C ALA A 23 -1.31 -6.94 11.82
N ASP A 24 -0.64 -6.11 11.02
CA ASP A 24 0.40 -5.20 11.46
C ASP A 24 -0.15 -3.82 11.89
N HIS A 25 -1.48 -3.65 11.97
CA HIS A 25 -2.15 -2.36 12.16
C HIS A 25 -1.74 -1.64 13.46
N GLU A 26 -1.41 -2.37 14.51
CA GLU A 26 -0.97 -1.80 15.78
C GLU A 26 0.39 -1.11 15.69
N TYR A 27 1.21 -1.47 14.69
CA TYR A 27 2.51 -0.86 14.41
C TYR A 27 2.47 0.21 13.31
N PHE A 28 1.28 0.50 12.75
CA PHE A 28 1.12 1.42 11.63
C PHE A 28 0.76 2.83 12.09
N PHE A 29 1.75 3.72 12.15
CA PHE A 29 1.61 5.10 12.62
C PHE A 29 1.97 6.15 11.58
N GLY A 30 1.59 7.42 11.85
CA GLY A 30 1.86 8.57 11.00
C GLY A 30 0.88 8.75 9.84
N ARG A 31 -0.19 7.92 9.78
CA ARG A 31 -1.20 7.98 8.72
C ARG A 31 -2.65 8.02 9.24
N GLU A 32 -2.85 8.35 10.49
CA GLU A 32 -4.16 8.32 11.16
C GLU A 32 -5.14 9.29 10.51
N ARG A 33 -4.64 10.49 10.12
CA ARG A 33 -5.44 11.51 9.44
C ARG A 33 -5.86 11.03 8.04
N ASP A 34 -4.90 10.54 7.26
CA ASP A 34 -5.16 10.04 5.91
C ASP A 34 -6.13 8.85 5.95
N SER A 35 -5.92 7.91 6.87
CA SER A 35 -6.80 6.74 7.07
C SER A 35 -8.24 7.15 7.38
N ARG A 36 -8.44 8.18 8.22
CA ARG A 36 -9.78 8.71 8.52
C ARG A 36 -10.43 9.34 7.30
N ILE A 37 -9.67 10.16 6.55
CA ILE A 37 -10.19 10.82 5.35
C ILE A 37 -10.59 9.79 4.29
N ILE A 38 -9.73 8.80 4.04
CA ILE A 38 -10.01 7.74 3.07
C ILE A 38 -11.26 6.96 3.47
N SER A 39 -11.35 6.53 4.75
CA SER A 39 -12.51 5.79 5.25
C SER A 39 -13.80 6.62 5.12
N SER A 40 -13.77 7.90 5.47
CA SER A 40 -14.94 8.77 5.37
C SER A 40 -15.41 8.97 3.93
N ASN A 41 -14.47 9.13 2.99
CA ASN A 41 -14.80 9.28 1.56
C ASN A 41 -15.39 7.98 0.98
N LEU A 42 -14.86 6.83 1.39
CA LEU A 42 -15.36 5.54 0.94
C LEU A 42 -16.81 5.29 1.41
N TYR A 43 -17.19 5.79 2.58
CA TYR A 43 -18.59 5.75 3.02
C TYR A 43 -19.49 6.78 2.32
N ALA A 44 -18.93 7.93 1.93
CA ALA A 44 -19.72 9.07 1.46
C ALA A 44 -20.01 9.06 -0.05
N ALA A 45 -19.27 8.31 -0.85
CA ALA A 45 -19.37 8.35 -2.30
C ALA A 45 -19.33 6.95 -2.93
N PRO A 46 -20.13 6.72 -4.00
CA PRO A 46 -20.14 5.43 -4.71
C PRO A 46 -18.75 5.05 -5.26
N LEU A 47 -17.95 6.03 -5.63
CA LEU A 47 -16.59 5.82 -6.11
C LEU A 47 -15.61 6.84 -5.54
N THR A 48 -14.51 6.35 -4.96
CA THR A 48 -13.37 7.14 -4.50
C THR A 48 -12.12 6.69 -5.25
N VAL A 49 -11.33 7.63 -5.76
CA VAL A 49 -10.04 7.35 -6.39
C VAL A 49 -8.91 7.79 -5.47
N LEU A 50 -8.15 6.83 -4.93
CA LEU A 50 -6.94 7.08 -4.15
C LEU A 50 -5.72 6.94 -5.05
N TYR A 51 -4.95 8.01 -5.23
CA TYR A 51 -3.77 7.97 -6.07
C TYR A 51 -2.54 8.59 -5.38
N GLY A 52 -1.37 8.29 -5.91
CA GLY A 52 -0.11 8.84 -5.43
C GLY A 52 1.10 8.14 -6.03
N PRO A 53 2.31 8.65 -5.78
CA PRO A 53 3.54 8.08 -6.29
C PRO A 53 3.70 6.58 -5.94
N SER A 54 4.55 5.87 -6.69
CA SER A 54 4.95 4.52 -6.31
C SER A 54 5.70 4.58 -4.97
N GLY A 55 5.49 3.60 -4.10
CA GLY A 55 6.20 3.56 -2.80
C GLY A 55 5.65 4.49 -1.72
N VAL A 56 4.66 5.35 -1.99
CA VAL A 56 4.10 6.29 -0.99
C VAL A 56 3.33 5.60 0.16
N GLY A 57 3.06 4.29 0.03
CA GLY A 57 2.39 3.50 1.06
C GLY A 57 0.88 3.31 0.86
N LYS A 58 0.37 3.37 -0.40
CA LYS A 58 -1.07 3.17 -0.69
C LYS A 58 -1.59 1.82 -0.17
N SER A 59 -0.94 0.72 -0.50
CA SER A 59 -1.36 -0.61 -0.03
C SER A 59 -1.24 -0.76 1.48
N SER A 60 -0.21 -0.18 2.09
CA SER A 60 -0.03 -0.21 3.55
C SER A 60 -1.14 0.54 4.28
N ILE A 61 -1.48 1.77 3.83
CA ILE A 61 -2.55 2.54 4.47
C ILE A 61 -3.92 1.87 4.30
N LEU A 62 -4.18 1.25 3.13
CA LEU A 62 -5.43 0.52 2.91
C LEU A 62 -5.51 -0.69 3.85
N ARG A 63 -4.46 -1.48 3.95
CA ARG A 63 -4.44 -2.72 4.75
C ARG A 63 -4.35 -2.46 6.25
N ALA A 64 -3.42 -1.62 6.70
CA ALA A 64 -3.18 -1.41 8.13
C ALA A 64 -3.91 -0.18 8.72
N GLY A 65 -4.26 0.82 7.89
CA GLY A 65 -4.91 2.04 8.35
C GLY A 65 -6.43 2.05 8.15
N VAL A 66 -6.90 1.63 6.98
CA VAL A 66 -8.31 1.75 6.55
C VAL A 66 -9.12 0.50 6.91
N LEU A 67 -8.66 -0.70 6.51
CA LEU A 67 -9.39 -1.95 6.76
C LEU A 67 -9.76 -2.17 8.24
N PRO A 68 -8.86 -2.01 9.23
CA PRO A 68 -9.21 -2.21 10.63
C PRO A 68 -10.31 -1.25 11.09
N ARG A 69 -10.30 0.01 10.59
CA ARG A 69 -11.33 1.00 10.91
C ARG A 69 -12.70 0.64 10.34
N LEU A 70 -12.74 0.18 9.10
CA LEU A 70 -13.99 -0.18 8.42
C LEU A 70 -14.63 -1.43 9.04
N ARG A 71 -13.83 -2.39 9.49
CA ARG A 71 -14.30 -3.64 10.10
C ARG A 71 -14.84 -3.48 11.53
N THR A 72 -14.70 -2.31 12.15
CA THR A 72 -15.36 -2.05 13.45
C THR A 72 -16.87 -1.90 13.34
N SER A 73 -17.42 -1.66 12.15
CA SER A 73 -18.86 -1.52 11.92
C SER A 73 -19.52 -2.89 11.70
N GLN A 74 -20.53 -3.21 12.51
CA GLN A 74 -21.25 -4.48 12.44
C GLN A 74 -22.12 -4.65 11.16
N ARG A 75 -22.39 -3.54 10.44
CA ARG A 75 -23.23 -3.54 9.22
C ARG A 75 -22.43 -3.22 7.97
N THR A 76 -21.12 -3.42 8.02
CA THR A 76 -20.25 -3.13 6.89
C THR A 76 -19.40 -4.35 6.60
N ALA A 77 -19.49 -4.86 5.40
CA ALA A 77 -18.56 -5.86 4.87
C ALA A 77 -17.54 -5.19 3.95
N VAL A 78 -16.27 -5.61 4.04
CA VAL A 78 -15.19 -4.97 3.29
C VAL A 78 -14.43 -5.99 2.47
N VAL A 79 -14.37 -5.77 1.19
CA VAL A 79 -13.60 -6.57 0.21
C VAL A 79 -12.34 -5.81 -0.18
N LEU A 80 -11.18 -6.42 -0.02
CA LEU A 80 -9.93 -5.95 -0.62
C LEU A 80 -9.59 -6.84 -1.81
N PHE A 81 -9.40 -6.25 -2.97
CA PHE A 81 -9.08 -6.96 -4.21
C PHE A 81 -7.83 -6.36 -4.88
N ASP A 82 -6.90 -7.26 -5.27
CA ASP A 82 -5.62 -6.96 -5.93
C ASP A 82 -5.22 -8.05 -6.95
N GLY A 83 -6.17 -8.94 -7.29
CA GLY A 83 -5.94 -10.11 -8.14
C GLY A 83 -6.11 -9.83 -9.64
N TRP A 84 -5.44 -8.80 -10.19
CA TRP A 84 -5.66 -8.32 -11.56
C TRP A 84 -5.11 -9.23 -12.66
N ALA A 85 -4.13 -10.08 -12.37
CA ALA A 85 -3.55 -11.02 -13.31
C ALA A 85 -4.46 -12.24 -13.62
N ASP A 86 -5.57 -12.40 -12.86
CA ASP A 86 -6.50 -13.50 -13.05
C ASP A 86 -7.31 -13.33 -14.33
N GLN A 87 -7.27 -14.33 -15.21
CA GLN A 87 -8.08 -14.35 -16.44
C GLN A 87 -9.57 -14.37 -16.15
N ASN A 88 -9.99 -14.92 -15.01
CA ASN A 88 -11.36 -14.94 -14.51
C ASN A 88 -11.64 -13.85 -13.47
N LEU A 89 -10.96 -12.72 -13.59
CA LEU A 89 -11.00 -11.56 -12.69
C LEU A 89 -12.39 -11.29 -12.08
N LEU A 90 -13.43 -11.20 -12.92
CA LEU A 90 -14.78 -10.86 -12.48
C LEU A 90 -15.38 -11.94 -11.58
N GLN A 91 -15.15 -13.22 -11.91
CA GLN A 91 -15.63 -14.34 -11.10
C GLN A 91 -14.90 -14.40 -9.76
N THR A 92 -13.60 -14.14 -9.75
CA THR A 92 -12.79 -14.09 -8.53
C THR A 92 -13.22 -12.93 -7.63
N LEU A 93 -13.50 -11.76 -8.19
CA LEU A 93 -14.07 -10.62 -7.45
C LEU A 93 -15.43 -10.97 -6.83
N LYS A 94 -16.34 -11.54 -7.64
CA LYS A 94 -17.67 -11.98 -7.17
C LYS A 94 -17.55 -13.02 -6.04
N ALA A 95 -16.67 -13.99 -6.18
CA ALA A 95 -16.43 -15.02 -5.17
C ALA A 95 -15.89 -14.40 -3.84
N LYS A 96 -14.99 -13.42 -3.93
CA LYS A 96 -14.51 -12.67 -2.75
C LYS A 96 -15.65 -11.89 -2.07
N CYS A 97 -16.51 -11.22 -2.85
CA CYS A 97 -17.67 -10.52 -2.30
C CYS A 97 -18.59 -11.48 -1.54
N LEU A 98 -18.91 -12.61 -2.14
CA LEU A 98 -19.75 -13.65 -1.53
C LEU A 98 -19.13 -14.17 -0.23
N ALA A 99 -17.84 -14.52 -0.23
CA ALA A 99 -17.14 -15.02 0.95
C ALA A 99 -17.18 -14.04 2.12
N VAL A 100 -16.98 -12.74 1.83
CA VAL A 100 -17.02 -11.68 2.85
C VAL A 100 -18.43 -11.48 3.41
N VAL A 101 -19.46 -11.53 2.58
CA VAL A 101 -20.88 -11.42 3.03
C VAL A 101 -21.27 -12.60 3.89
N ILE A 102 -20.94 -13.83 3.51
CA ILE A 102 -21.17 -15.03 4.32
C ILE A 102 -20.46 -14.92 5.68
N ALA A 103 -19.20 -14.44 5.68
CA ALA A 103 -18.44 -14.26 6.91
C ALA A 103 -19.06 -13.18 7.82
N ALA A 104 -19.56 -12.08 7.26
CA ALA A 104 -20.14 -10.97 8.00
C ALA A 104 -21.54 -11.30 8.56
N THR A 105 -22.34 -12.05 7.82
CA THR A 105 -23.69 -12.44 8.27
C THR A 105 -23.69 -13.67 9.19
N GLY A 106 -22.66 -14.51 9.09
CA GLY A 106 -22.61 -15.82 9.75
C GLY A 106 -23.59 -16.84 9.15
N ASP A 107 -24.36 -16.46 8.14
CA ASP A 107 -25.33 -17.30 7.46
C ASP A 107 -24.69 -18.03 6.27
N LYS A 108 -24.49 -19.34 6.42
CA LYS A 108 -23.91 -20.19 5.39
C LYS A 108 -24.90 -20.60 4.31
N ASP A 109 -26.19 -20.36 4.54
CA ASP A 109 -27.26 -20.73 3.62
C ASP A 109 -27.59 -19.60 2.64
N ILE A 110 -26.88 -18.46 2.71
CA ILE A 110 -26.98 -17.40 1.71
C ILE A 110 -26.57 -17.94 0.34
N GLN A 111 -27.56 -18.13 -0.52
CA GLN A 111 -27.36 -18.51 -1.90
C GLN A 111 -27.38 -17.26 -2.77
N LEU A 112 -26.19 -16.66 -2.99
CA LEU A 112 -26.00 -15.66 -4.02
C LEU A 112 -25.52 -16.36 -5.29
N ASP A 113 -26.23 -16.16 -6.38
CA ASP A 113 -25.90 -16.79 -7.67
C ASP A 113 -24.67 -16.09 -8.28
N PRO A 114 -23.51 -16.76 -8.41
CA PRO A 114 -22.30 -16.16 -8.99
C PRO A 114 -22.43 -15.92 -10.51
N SER A 115 -23.47 -16.43 -11.15
CA SER A 115 -23.75 -16.19 -12.58
C SER A 115 -24.39 -14.82 -12.84
N LEU A 116 -24.95 -14.17 -11.80
CA LEU A 116 -25.49 -12.83 -11.89
C LEU A 116 -24.43 -11.82 -12.32
N SER A 117 -24.85 -10.71 -12.94
CA SER A 117 -23.96 -9.56 -13.16
C SER A 117 -23.44 -9.01 -11.81
N LEU A 118 -22.36 -8.24 -11.83
CA LEU A 118 -21.76 -7.70 -10.59
C LEU A 118 -22.77 -6.83 -9.83
N ASP A 119 -23.53 -6.00 -10.53
CA ASP A 119 -24.52 -5.12 -9.92
C ASP A 119 -25.69 -5.88 -9.27
N GLU A 120 -26.20 -6.94 -9.93
CA GLU A 120 -27.24 -7.80 -9.37
C GLU A 120 -26.74 -8.60 -8.16
N LEU A 121 -25.50 -9.10 -8.24
CA LEU A 121 -24.87 -9.80 -7.12
C LEU A 121 -24.69 -8.88 -5.92
N LEU A 122 -24.14 -7.66 -6.12
CA LEU A 122 -23.93 -6.72 -5.03
C LEU A 122 -25.24 -6.18 -4.46
N PHE A 123 -26.27 -5.98 -5.29
CA PHE A 123 -27.61 -5.65 -4.81
C PHE A 123 -28.13 -6.75 -3.86
N SER A 124 -28.09 -8.00 -4.28
CA SER A 124 -28.52 -9.13 -3.47
C SER A 124 -27.68 -9.30 -2.20
N ALA A 125 -26.36 -9.06 -2.31
CA ALA A 125 -25.41 -9.14 -1.20
C ALA A 125 -25.68 -8.08 -0.13
N THR A 126 -25.95 -6.82 -0.52
CA THR A 126 -26.26 -5.73 0.42
C THR A 126 -27.61 -5.92 1.10
N GLN A 127 -28.60 -6.50 0.39
CA GLN A 127 -29.89 -6.89 0.99
C GLN A 127 -29.71 -7.99 2.05
N ALA A 128 -28.92 -9.02 1.73
CA ALA A 128 -28.63 -10.12 2.68
C ALA A 128 -27.85 -9.61 3.90
N LEU A 129 -26.91 -8.70 3.70
CA LEU A 129 -26.10 -8.08 4.76
C LEU A 129 -26.92 -7.11 5.63
N GLN A 130 -28.03 -6.57 5.11
CA GLN A 130 -28.75 -5.43 5.70
C GLN A 130 -27.82 -4.27 6.05
N GLY A 131 -26.88 -3.97 5.16
CA GLY A 131 -25.81 -3.02 5.38
C GLY A 131 -24.99 -2.76 4.12
N SER A 132 -23.88 -2.03 4.29
CA SER A 132 -23.05 -1.56 3.19
C SER A 132 -21.94 -2.55 2.82
N LEU A 133 -21.63 -2.67 1.54
CA LEU A 133 -20.48 -3.41 1.04
C LEU A 133 -19.44 -2.44 0.48
N LEU A 134 -18.25 -2.43 1.06
CA LEU A 134 -17.14 -1.57 0.64
C LEU A 134 -16.11 -2.39 -0.12
N LEU A 135 -15.82 -1.98 -1.36
CA LEU A 135 -14.87 -2.66 -2.23
C LEU A 135 -13.62 -1.79 -2.43
N ILE A 136 -12.48 -2.29 -1.97
CA ILE A 136 -11.17 -1.65 -2.14
C ILE A 136 -10.44 -2.40 -3.25
N LEU A 137 -10.24 -1.73 -4.38
CA LEU A 137 -9.56 -2.21 -5.57
C LEU A 137 -8.13 -1.64 -5.54
N ASP A 138 -7.19 -2.39 -4.92
CA ASP A 138 -5.79 -1.96 -4.77
C ASP A 138 -4.98 -2.29 -6.02
N GLN A 139 -3.95 -1.49 -6.31
CA GLN A 139 -3.06 -1.64 -7.47
C GLN A 139 -3.81 -1.66 -8.82
N PHE A 140 -4.83 -0.82 -8.96
CA PHE A 140 -5.71 -0.83 -10.14
C PHE A 140 -4.98 -0.52 -11.46
N GLU A 141 -3.79 0.06 -11.42
CA GLU A 141 -2.91 0.19 -12.59
C GLU A 141 -2.59 -1.15 -13.25
N GLU A 142 -2.56 -2.24 -12.47
CA GLU A 142 -2.29 -3.60 -12.97
C GLU A 142 -3.45 -4.13 -13.80
N TYR A 143 -4.69 -3.70 -13.52
CA TYR A 143 -5.82 -4.02 -14.37
C TYR A 143 -5.57 -3.61 -15.83
N PHE A 144 -5.03 -2.42 -16.07
CA PHE A 144 -4.71 -1.96 -17.43
C PHE A 144 -3.52 -2.65 -18.05
N LEU A 145 -2.67 -3.27 -17.25
CA LEU A 145 -1.54 -4.05 -17.72
C LEU A 145 -1.98 -5.42 -18.22
N TYR A 146 -2.78 -6.12 -17.42
CA TYR A 146 -3.22 -7.49 -17.72
C TYR A 146 -4.43 -7.55 -18.66
N HIS A 147 -5.22 -6.44 -18.76
CA HIS A 147 -6.42 -6.35 -19.59
C HIS A 147 -6.35 -5.14 -20.52
N PRO A 148 -5.50 -5.19 -21.58
CA PRO A 148 -5.32 -4.07 -22.50
C PRO A 148 -6.59 -3.77 -23.32
N GLU A 149 -6.67 -2.55 -23.90
CA GLU A 149 -7.87 -2.00 -24.57
C GLU A 149 -8.34 -2.76 -25.82
N SER A 150 -7.53 -3.71 -26.34
CA SER A 150 -7.94 -4.54 -27.48
C SER A 150 -9.19 -5.39 -27.21
N GLU A 151 -9.54 -5.58 -25.95
CA GLU A 151 -10.79 -6.20 -25.49
C GLU A 151 -11.82 -5.12 -25.20
N LYS A 152 -12.26 -4.38 -26.25
CA LYS A 152 -13.13 -3.20 -26.14
C LYS A 152 -14.47 -3.38 -25.39
N ASP A 153 -14.86 -4.59 -25.10
CA ASP A 153 -16.05 -4.95 -24.33
C ASP A 153 -15.71 -5.93 -23.20
N SER A 154 -14.64 -5.64 -22.42
CA SER A 154 -14.40 -6.48 -21.26
C SER A 154 -15.64 -6.43 -20.37
N THR A 155 -16.13 -7.59 -19.99
CA THR A 155 -17.30 -7.74 -19.12
C THR A 155 -17.11 -6.95 -17.82
N PHE A 156 -15.87 -6.88 -17.33
CA PHE A 156 -15.54 -6.11 -16.13
C PHE A 156 -15.80 -4.61 -16.29
N ASP A 157 -15.35 -3.98 -17.40
CA ASP A 157 -15.58 -2.53 -17.60
C ASP A 157 -17.05 -2.17 -17.61
N ALA A 158 -17.86 -3.01 -18.25
CA ALA A 158 -19.30 -2.80 -18.34
C ALA A 158 -19.98 -3.02 -16.99
N GLU A 159 -19.70 -4.15 -16.32
CA GLU A 159 -20.33 -4.49 -15.04
C GLU A 159 -19.87 -3.55 -13.91
N PHE A 160 -18.59 -3.18 -13.86
CA PHE A 160 -18.08 -2.22 -12.89
C PHE A 160 -18.75 -0.84 -13.03
N ALA A 161 -18.82 -0.33 -14.27
CA ALA A 161 -19.44 0.97 -14.52
C ALA A 161 -20.95 0.95 -14.23
N LEU A 162 -21.66 -0.14 -14.58
CA LEU A 162 -23.07 -0.30 -14.26
C LEU A 162 -23.28 -0.29 -12.75
N THR A 163 -22.45 -1.03 -12.01
CA THR A 163 -22.54 -1.13 -10.55
C THR A 163 -22.30 0.22 -9.86
N VAL A 164 -21.24 0.94 -10.27
CA VAL A 164 -20.92 2.27 -9.70
C VAL A 164 -22.05 3.29 -9.90
N ASN A 165 -22.78 3.20 -11.03
CA ASN A 165 -23.85 4.14 -11.36
C ASN A 165 -25.23 3.73 -10.80
N ARG A 166 -25.35 2.56 -10.18
CA ARG A 166 -26.64 2.06 -9.68
C ARG A 166 -26.88 2.49 -8.24
N GLU A 167 -27.72 3.51 -8.07
CA GLU A 167 -27.97 4.17 -6.77
C GLU A 167 -28.65 3.27 -5.72
N GLU A 168 -29.35 2.20 -6.15
CA GLU A 168 -30.06 1.30 -5.23
C GLU A 168 -29.16 0.30 -4.52
N ILE A 169 -27.88 0.23 -4.91
CA ILE A 169 -26.91 -0.67 -4.29
C ILE A 169 -26.16 0.07 -3.19
N ASP A 170 -26.25 -0.41 -1.96
CA ASP A 170 -25.42 0.12 -0.85
C ASP A 170 -24.00 -0.47 -0.91
N ALA A 171 -23.34 -0.22 -2.04
CA ALA A 171 -21.94 -0.63 -2.25
C ALA A 171 -21.11 0.54 -2.79
N ASN A 172 -19.99 0.81 -2.12
CA ASN A 172 -19.06 1.87 -2.51
C ASN A 172 -17.71 1.29 -2.88
N PHE A 173 -17.06 1.93 -3.85
CA PHE A 173 -15.78 1.51 -4.39
C PHE A 173 -14.67 2.50 -4.06
N LEU A 174 -13.50 1.97 -3.72
CA LEU A 174 -12.24 2.71 -3.71
C LEU A 174 -11.29 2.07 -4.70
N VAL A 175 -10.89 2.84 -5.71
CA VAL A 175 -9.85 2.48 -6.67
C VAL A 175 -8.54 3.11 -6.23
N ALA A 176 -7.55 2.29 -5.87
CA ALA A 176 -6.22 2.76 -5.50
C ALA A 176 -5.22 2.48 -6.61
N MET A 177 -4.50 3.51 -7.07
CA MET A 177 -3.61 3.38 -8.21
C MET A 177 -2.42 4.34 -8.17
N ARG A 178 -1.46 4.11 -9.04
CA ARG A 178 -0.31 5.01 -9.24
C ARG A 178 -0.74 6.29 -9.95
N GLU A 179 -0.12 7.39 -9.54
CA GLU A 179 -0.39 8.72 -10.10
C GLU A 179 -0.07 8.80 -11.60
N ASP A 180 0.98 8.14 -12.08
CA ASP A 180 1.38 8.09 -13.48
C ASP A 180 0.41 7.29 -14.38
N SER A 181 -0.47 6.52 -13.78
CA SER A 181 -1.47 5.72 -14.48
C SER A 181 -2.87 6.34 -14.50
N LEU A 182 -3.08 7.52 -13.89
CA LEU A 182 -4.39 8.17 -13.79
C LEU A 182 -5.06 8.39 -15.15
N SER A 183 -4.29 8.71 -16.21
CA SER A 183 -4.83 8.90 -17.55
C SER A 183 -5.50 7.65 -18.12
N ARG A 184 -5.15 6.46 -17.63
CA ARG A 184 -5.77 5.20 -18.07
C ARG A 184 -7.23 5.07 -17.62
N LEU A 185 -7.66 5.85 -16.62
CA LEU A 185 -9.07 5.92 -16.20
C LEU A 185 -9.99 6.52 -17.28
N ASP A 186 -9.43 7.19 -18.29
CA ASP A 186 -10.20 7.67 -19.46
C ASP A 186 -10.95 6.53 -20.18
N ARG A 187 -10.50 5.28 -20.04
CA ARG A 187 -11.19 4.08 -20.51
C ARG A 187 -12.62 3.97 -19.95
N PHE A 188 -12.85 4.42 -18.74
CA PHE A 188 -14.16 4.40 -18.08
C PHE A 188 -14.97 5.67 -18.28
N ARG A 189 -14.38 6.75 -18.83
CA ARG A 189 -14.96 8.10 -18.87
C ARG A 189 -16.32 8.16 -19.56
N ALA A 190 -16.52 7.37 -20.61
CA ALA A 190 -17.80 7.33 -21.32
C ALA A 190 -18.93 6.70 -20.48
N ARG A 191 -18.58 5.82 -19.54
CA ARG A 191 -19.53 5.08 -18.69
C ARG A 191 -19.62 5.66 -17.28
N ILE A 192 -18.54 6.26 -16.76
CA ILE A 192 -18.48 6.91 -15.44
C ILE A 192 -17.94 8.34 -15.64
N PRO A 193 -18.78 9.31 -16.04
CA PRO A 193 -18.31 10.65 -16.44
C PRO A 193 -17.55 11.43 -15.33
N ASN A 194 -17.91 11.15 -14.07
CA ASN A 194 -17.42 11.87 -12.90
C ASN A 194 -16.43 11.07 -12.06
N MET A 195 -15.70 10.14 -12.66
CA MET A 195 -14.84 9.17 -11.95
C MET A 195 -13.81 9.83 -11.01
N LEU A 196 -13.32 11.02 -11.34
CA LEU A 196 -12.32 11.75 -10.55
C LEU A 196 -12.90 12.80 -9.59
N ASN A 197 -14.23 12.97 -9.51
CA ASN A 197 -14.84 13.99 -8.65
C ASN A 197 -14.51 13.78 -7.16
N ASN A 198 -14.40 12.53 -6.72
CA ASN A 198 -13.96 12.19 -5.39
C ASN A 198 -12.60 11.51 -5.45
N SER A 199 -11.56 12.31 -5.60
CA SER A 199 -10.18 11.83 -5.70
C SER A 199 -9.33 12.34 -4.55
N LEU A 200 -8.51 11.45 -4.00
CA LEU A 200 -7.62 11.69 -2.87
C LEU A 200 -6.18 11.40 -3.29
N ARG A 201 -5.30 12.38 -3.13
CA ARG A 201 -3.88 12.19 -3.36
C ARG A 201 -3.16 11.86 -2.07
N LEU A 202 -2.63 10.63 -1.98
CA LEU A 202 -1.74 10.27 -0.88
C LEU A 202 -0.35 10.86 -1.14
N ARG A 203 0.13 11.65 -0.17
CA ARG A 203 1.44 12.31 -0.23
C ARG A 203 2.47 11.52 0.59
N HIS A 204 3.75 11.83 0.38
CA HIS A 204 4.82 11.35 1.26
C HIS A 204 4.57 11.78 2.71
N LEU A 205 5.22 11.11 3.67
CA LEU A 205 5.16 11.51 5.08
C LEU A 205 5.78 12.90 5.24
N ASP A 206 5.15 13.73 6.06
CA ASP A 206 5.80 14.92 6.63
C ASP A 206 6.67 14.54 7.83
N ALA A 207 7.44 15.48 8.36
CA ALA A 207 8.35 15.25 9.47
C ALA A 207 7.62 14.74 10.74
N ALA A 208 6.46 15.29 11.05
CA ALA A 208 5.68 14.87 12.23
C ALA A 208 5.14 13.45 12.08
N SER A 209 4.63 13.10 10.90
CA SER A 209 4.17 11.75 10.58
C SER A 209 5.31 10.72 10.59
N ALA A 210 6.49 11.12 10.11
CA ALA A 210 7.68 10.28 10.15
C ALA A 210 8.16 10.04 11.59
N LEU A 211 8.13 11.08 12.44
CA LEU A 211 8.43 10.95 13.87
C LEU A 211 7.52 9.94 14.57
N ASP A 212 6.22 10.03 14.31
CA ASP A 212 5.25 9.06 14.83
C ASP A 212 5.54 7.64 14.34
N ALA A 213 5.86 7.46 13.06
CA ALA A 213 6.21 6.17 12.46
C ALA A 213 7.54 5.60 12.98
N MET A 214 8.44 6.42 13.53
CA MET A 214 9.68 5.97 14.15
C MET A 214 9.49 5.57 15.62
N ARG A 215 8.75 6.35 16.40
CA ARG A 215 8.71 6.20 17.88
C ARG A 215 7.59 5.32 18.39
N LYS A 216 6.37 5.51 17.88
CA LYS A 216 5.19 4.78 18.39
C LYS A 216 5.26 3.26 18.22
N PRO A 217 5.83 2.71 17.14
CA PRO A 217 6.03 1.26 17.04
C PRO A 217 6.90 0.69 18.17
N LEU A 218 7.90 1.44 18.65
CA LEU A 218 8.73 1.02 19.80
C LEU A 218 7.93 0.92 21.10
N GLU A 219 7.01 1.86 21.32
CA GLU A 219 6.14 1.88 22.50
C GLU A 219 5.20 0.65 22.49
N VAL A 220 4.55 0.38 21.34
CA VAL A 220 3.68 -0.79 21.16
C VAL A 220 4.46 -2.08 21.37
N TYR A 221 5.65 -2.17 20.77
CA TYR A 221 6.50 -3.37 20.93
C TYR A 221 6.85 -3.62 22.40
N ALA A 222 7.23 -2.56 23.13
CA ALA A 222 7.57 -2.67 24.54
C ALA A 222 6.37 -3.09 25.41
N ASP A 223 5.16 -2.65 25.07
CA ASP A 223 3.95 -3.01 25.77
C ASP A 223 3.51 -4.47 25.49
N GLN A 224 3.77 -4.96 24.27
CA GLN A 224 3.48 -6.35 23.89
C GLN A 224 4.55 -7.35 24.36
N HIS A 225 5.79 -6.88 24.63
CA HIS A 225 6.92 -7.71 25.07
C HIS A 225 7.48 -7.19 26.41
N PRO A 226 6.70 -7.23 27.49
CA PRO A 226 7.11 -6.66 28.80
C PRO A 226 8.31 -7.37 29.42
N GLU A 227 8.64 -8.59 28.98
CA GLU A 227 9.82 -9.35 29.39
C GLU A 227 11.11 -8.90 28.68
N GLU A 228 11.01 -8.16 27.57
CA GLU A 228 12.15 -7.63 26.86
C GLU A 228 12.53 -6.22 27.34
N PRO A 229 13.82 -5.84 27.27
CA PRO A 229 14.21 -4.47 27.57
C PRO A 229 13.59 -3.50 26.60
N ARG A 230 13.05 -2.38 27.11
CA ARG A 230 12.48 -1.32 26.27
C ARG A 230 13.57 -0.69 25.42
N MET A 231 13.35 -0.69 24.10
CA MET A 231 14.20 0.00 23.14
C MET A 231 13.71 1.44 22.97
N SER A 232 14.64 2.39 22.95
CA SER A 232 14.40 3.80 22.63
C SER A 232 15.14 4.22 21.36
N ILE A 233 14.92 5.43 20.89
CA ILE A 233 15.61 6.02 19.74
C ILE A 233 16.14 7.40 20.11
N GLU A 234 17.39 7.70 19.79
CA GLU A 234 18.01 9.02 20.04
C GLU A 234 17.35 10.11 19.18
N ASP A 235 17.15 11.30 19.75
CA ASP A 235 16.60 12.46 19.03
C ASP A 235 17.50 12.85 17.85
N ALA A 236 18.81 12.83 18.04
CA ALA A 236 19.76 13.11 16.98
C ALA A 236 19.69 12.11 15.81
N LEU A 237 19.41 10.83 16.09
CA LEU A 237 19.18 9.83 15.04
C LEU A 237 17.90 10.13 14.26
N VAL A 238 16.84 10.54 14.95
CA VAL A 238 15.56 10.89 14.32
C VAL A 238 15.74 12.08 13.37
N GLU A 239 16.42 13.14 13.82
CA GLU A 239 16.70 14.34 13.02
C GLU A 239 17.53 13.99 11.77
N GLU A 240 18.58 13.20 11.91
CA GLU A 240 19.43 12.77 10.80
C GLU A 240 18.66 11.90 9.79
N LEU A 241 17.84 10.95 10.26
CA LEU A 241 17.01 10.13 9.38
C LEU A 241 15.99 10.95 8.59
N ILE A 242 15.35 11.94 9.23
CA ILE A 242 14.42 12.85 8.55
C ILE A 242 15.17 13.66 7.49
N GLU A 243 16.40 14.08 7.77
CA GLU A 243 17.22 14.82 6.83
C GLU A 243 17.72 13.96 5.66
N ASP A 244 18.22 12.76 5.92
CA ASP A 244 18.82 11.87 4.92
C ASP A 244 17.80 11.26 3.95
N ILE A 245 16.56 10.99 4.42
CA ILE A 245 15.56 10.24 3.65
C ILE A 245 14.55 11.19 2.96
N GLN A 246 14.90 12.45 2.77
CA GLN A 246 14.09 13.36 1.97
C GLN A 246 14.14 12.97 0.48
N VAL A 247 12.97 12.97 -0.17
CA VAL A 247 12.82 12.65 -1.61
C VAL A 247 13.79 13.44 -2.48
N GLU A 248 13.98 14.72 -2.18
CA GLU A 248 14.85 15.60 -2.96
C GLU A 248 16.34 15.22 -2.86
N LYS A 249 16.81 14.81 -1.69
CA LYS A 249 18.21 14.39 -1.50
C LYS A 249 18.53 13.05 -2.18
N LEU A 250 17.58 12.12 -2.15
CA LEU A 250 17.72 10.82 -2.82
C LEU A 250 17.80 10.95 -4.35
N MET A 251 17.06 11.90 -4.92
CA MET A 251 17.08 12.19 -6.37
C MET A 251 18.37 12.88 -6.83
N ILE A 252 18.95 13.77 -6.02
CA ILE A 252 20.21 14.49 -6.34
C ILE A 252 21.39 13.53 -6.43
N GLY A 253 21.38 12.44 -5.65
CA GLY A 253 22.42 11.40 -5.73
C GLY A 253 22.42 10.60 -7.04
N GLN A 254 21.38 10.68 -7.86
CA GLN A 254 21.20 9.92 -9.11
C GLN A 254 21.33 10.76 -10.40
N GLY A 255 21.31 12.10 -10.33
CA GLY A 255 21.29 12.95 -11.52
C GLY A 255 22.21 14.16 -11.43
N GLY A 256 23.35 14.10 -12.11
CA GLY A 256 24.14 15.28 -12.37
C GLY A 256 23.43 16.23 -13.34
N ARG A 257 23.41 17.53 -12.98
CA ARG A 257 23.10 18.75 -13.73
C ARG A 257 21.69 19.34 -13.57
N GLY A 258 21.71 20.50 -12.92
CA GLY A 258 20.64 21.49 -12.93
C GLY A 258 20.22 21.92 -11.51
N VAL A 259 21.09 22.64 -10.81
CA VAL A 259 20.70 23.34 -9.58
C VAL A 259 19.86 24.54 -9.98
N VAL A 260 18.55 24.44 -9.75
CA VAL A 260 17.68 25.61 -9.59
C VAL A 260 17.77 25.98 -8.12
N GLU A 261 18.30 27.15 -7.80
CA GLU A 261 18.22 27.71 -6.44
C GLU A 261 16.75 27.77 -6.02
N LYS A 262 16.32 26.84 -5.17
CA LYS A 262 15.04 26.88 -4.50
C LYS A 262 15.21 27.57 -3.15
N ALA A 263 14.20 28.36 -2.79
CA ALA A 263 14.07 28.90 -1.44
C ALA A 263 14.16 27.77 -0.41
N GLU A 264 14.70 28.07 0.79
CA GLU A 264 14.78 27.08 1.88
C GLU A 264 13.41 26.43 2.12
N PRO A 265 13.33 25.08 2.12
CA PRO A 265 12.09 24.39 2.33
C PRO A 265 11.54 24.71 3.74
N THR A 266 10.26 25.03 3.81
CA THR A 266 9.56 25.11 5.09
C THR A 266 9.33 23.70 5.63
N GLU A 267 9.12 23.53 6.96
CA GLU A 267 8.82 22.22 7.58
C GLU A 267 7.66 21.47 6.88
N ALA A 268 6.75 22.20 6.26
CA ALA A 268 5.63 21.65 5.48
C ALA A 268 6.04 21.06 4.12
N ASP A 269 7.26 21.34 3.63
CA ASP A 269 7.76 20.86 2.35
C ASP A 269 8.62 19.59 2.46
N VAL A 270 8.92 19.15 3.68
CA VAL A 270 9.69 17.91 3.93
C VAL A 270 8.87 16.70 3.50
N ARG A 271 9.43 15.88 2.60
CA ARG A 271 8.80 14.69 2.02
C ARG A 271 9.68 13.48 2.29
N ILE A 272 9.21 12.60 3.17
CA ILE A 272 9.95 11.41 3.61
C ILE A 272 9.50 10.18 2.81
N GLU A 273 10.45 9.47 2.24
CA GLU A 273 10.25 8.19 1.55
C GLU A 273 10.03 7.06 2.59
N ALA A 274 8.77 6.69 2.79
CA ALA A 274 8.39 5.70 3.79
C ALA A 274 9.10 4.34 3.65
N PRO A 275 9.31 3.75 2.44
CA PRO A 275 10.02 2.48 2.31
C PRO A 275 11.47 2.57 2.77
N PHE A 276 12.16 3.66 2.47
CA PHE A 276 13.55 3.83 2.88
C PHE A 276 13.68 4.09 4.38
N LEU A 277 12.74 4.83 4.95
CA LEU A 277 12.65 4.99 6.40
C LEU A 277 12.48 3.63 7.10
N GLN A 278 11.54 2.81 6.65
CA GLN A 278 11.30 1.47 7.20
C GLN A 278 12.53 0.56 7.05
N LEU A 279 13.23 0.64 5.92
CA LEU A 279 14.44 -0.14 5.71
C LEU A 279 15.57 0.28 6.63
N ALA A 280 15.76 1.60 6.83
CA ALA A 280 16.78 2.11 7.77
C ALA A 280 16.45 1.69 9.22
N LEU A 281 15.19 1.82 9.63
CA LEU A 281 14.74 1.47 10.98
C LEU A 281 14.89 -0.02 11.29
N ILE A 282 14.49 -0.91 10.39
CA ILE A 282 14.64 -2.36 10.62
C ILE A 282 16.13 -2.75 10.67
N ARG A 283 16.99 -2.10 9.86
CA ARG A 283 18.43 -2.36 9.88
C ARG A 283 19.06 -1.90 11.19
N LEU A 284 18.73 -0.70 11.65
CA LEU A 284 19.20 -0.17 12.93
C LEU A 284 18.69 -1.01 14.11
N TRP A 285 17.42 -1.37 14.12
CA TRP A 285 16.85 -2.25 15.12
C TRP A 285 17.62 -3.57 15.26
N ASN A 286 17.86 -4.24 14.14
CA ASN A 286 18.57 -5.52 14.14
C ASN A 286 20.02 -5.37 14.62
N GLU A 287 20.71 -4.32 14.21
CA GLU A 287 22.11 -4.06 14.60
C GLU A 287 22.23 -3.78 16.10
N GLU A 288 21.37 -2.91 16.65
CA GLU A 288 21.38 -2.57 18.06
C GLU A 288 21.01 -3.77 18.94
N ARG A 289 20.02 -4.56 18.53
CA ARG A 289 19.66 -5.80 19.24
C ARG A 289 20.80 -6.83 19.22
N ALA A 290 21.49 -6.97 18.11
CA ALA A 290 22.65 -7.87 18.01
C ALA A 290 23.79 -7.44 18.93
N GLN A 291 23.91 -6.14 19.21
CA GLN A 291 24.89 -5.58 20.17
C GLN A 291 24.38 -5.59 21.64
N GLY A 292 23.14 -6.02 21.88
CA GLY A 292 22.54 -5.99 23.22
C GLY A 292 22.18 -4.56 23.70
N SER A 293 22.11 -3.60 22.80
CA SER A 293 21.73 -2.22 23.09
C SER A 293 20.22 -2.08 23.33
N GLN A 294 19.85 -1.09 24.15
CA GLN A 294 18.47 -0.67 24.39
C GLN A 294 18.14 0.69 23.76
N VAL A 295 19.04 1.20 22.93
CA VAL A 295 18.91 2.50 22.29
C VAL A 295 19.35 2.39 20.83
N MET A 296 18.51 2.83 19.91
CA MET A 296 18.89 3.05 18.52
C MET A 296 19.67 4.35 18.43
N ARG A 297 20.96 4.26 18.05
CA ARG A 297 21.94 5.37 18.18
C ARG A 297 22.32 5.93 16.81
N LEU A 298 22.59 7.24 16.80
CA LEU A 298 23.16 7.93 15.64
C LEU A 298 24.53 7.35 15.23
N GLU A 299 25.35 6.96 16.22
CA GLU A 299 26.67 6.33 15.97
C GLU A 299 26.52 5.06 15.12
N THR A 300 25.50 4.25 15.37
CA THR A 300 25.22 3.04 14.59
C THR A 300 24.80 3.37 13.16
N LEU A 301 23.99 4.42 12.95
CA LEU A 301 23.68 4.90 11.60
C LEU A 301 24.96 5.30 10.85
N HIS A 302 25.85 6.06 11.49
CA HIS A 302 27.14 6.48 10.91
C HIS A 302 28.05 5.28 10.64
N ALA A 303 28.13 4.30 11.55
CA ALA A 303 28.89 3.06 11.35
C ALA A 303 28.39 2.25 10.16
N LEU A 304 27.07 2.24 9.91
CA LEU A 304 26.43 1.63 8.74
C LEU A 304 26.63 2.47 7.47
N GLY A 305 27.14 3.69 7.58
CA GLY A 305 27.45 4.61 6.49
C GLY A 305 26.29 5.49 6.03
N GLY A 306 25.32 5.74 6.92
CA GLY A 306 24.13 6.57 6.69
C GLY A 306 22.98 5.84 5.99
N ALA A 307 21.80 6.47 5.97
CA ALA A 307 20.59 5.87 5.40
C ALA A 307 20.74 5.51 3.91
N GLY A 308 21.40 6.36 3.13
CA GLY A 308 21.63 6.11 1.70
C GLY A 308 22.51 4.88 1.42
N ARG A 309 23.44 4.54 2.33
CA ARG A 309 24.25 3.32 2.20
C ARG A 309 23.45 2.08 2.60
N ILE A 310 22.63 2.17 3.63
CA ILE A 310 21.73 1.07 4.03
C ILE A 310 20.85 0.66 2.85
N VAL A 311 20.26 1.62 2.14
CA VAL A 311 19.42 1.36 0.95
C VAL A 311 20.22 0.66 -0.15
N ARG A 312 21.43 1.15 -0.47
CA ARG A 312 22.28 0.53 -1.51
C ARG A 312 22.75 -0.87 -1.13
N THR A 313 23.23 -1.05 0.08
CA THR A 313 23.75 -2.36 0.53
C THR A 313 22.63 -3.40 0.68
N HIS A 314 21.40 -2.99 0.88
CA HIS A 314 20.25 -3.91 0.87
C HIS A 314 20.07 -4.55 -0.51
N MET A 315 20.17 -3.77 -1.58
CA MET A 315 20.12 -4.29 -2.96
C MET A 315 21.30 -5.22 -3.23
N ASP A 316 22.50 -4.82 -2.86
CA ASP A 316 23.71 -5.65 -3.00
C ASP A 316 23.57 -6.98 -2.25
N ALA A 317 23.04 -6.95 -1.04
CA ALA A 317 22.80 -8.15 -0.24
C ALA A 317 21.75 -9.07 -0.88
N ALA A 318 20.68 -8.51 -1.40
CA ALA A 318 19.65 -9.27 -2.12
C ALA A 318 20.23 -9.92 -3.40
N MET A 319 21.03 -9.19 -4.17
CA MET A 319 21.71 -9.72 -5.36
C MET A 319 22.72 -10.81 -4.99
N ASN A 320 23.52 -10.62 -3.94
CA ASN A 320 24.54 -11.60 -3.51
C ASN A 320 23.93 -12.89 -2.93
N ALA A 321 22.66 -12.89 -2.54
CA ALA A 321 21.94 -14.09 -2.11
C ALA A 321 21.53 -15.00 -3.29
N LEU A 322 21.57 -14.48 -4.52
CA LEU A 322 21.26 -15.22 -5.74
C LEU A 322 22.51 -15.96 -6.28
N SER A 323 22.29 -17.06 -6.97
CA SER A 323 23.36 -17.72 -7.75
C SER A 323 23.87 -16.81 -8.88
N PRO A 324 25.08 -17.03 -9.42
CA PRO A 324 25.60 -16.20 -10.52
C PRO A 324 24.66 -16.15 -11.75
N GLU A 325 23.99 -17.24 -12.07
CA GLU A 325 23.04 -17.30 -13.17
C GLU A 325 21.79 -16.46 -12.88
N GLU A 326 21.25 -16.56 -11.66
CA GLU A 326 20.11 -15.74 -11.23
C GLU A 326 20.46 -14.25 -11.14
N GLN A 327 21.70 -13.90 -10.76
CA GLN A 327 22.18 -12.50 -10.75
C GLN A 327 22.18 -11.91 -12.16
N GLU A 328 22.62 -12.67 -13.17
CA GLU A 328 22.63 -12.22 -14.57
C GLU A 328 21.20 -12.01 -15.08
N ILE A 329 20.30 -12.94 -14.79
CA ILE A 329 18.87 -12.82 -15.13
C ILE A 329 18.27 -11.58 -14.42
N ALA A 330 18.47 -11.43 -13.12
CA ALA A 330 17.97 -10.30 -12.36
C ALA A 330 18.49 -8.95 -12.90
N ALA A 331 19.79 -8.87 -13.21
CA ALA A 331 20.39 -7.68 -13.82
C ALA A 331 19.80 -7.38 -15.20
N GLY A 332 19.48 -8.41 -15.99
CA GLY A 332 18.77 -8.30 -17.25
C GLY A 332 17.35 -7.72 -17.04
N LEU A 333 16.58 -8.29 -16.12
CA LEU A 333 15.23 -7.84 -15.80
C LEU A 333 15.18 -6.38 -15.32
N PHE A 334 16.13 -5.94 -14.49
CA PHE A 334 16.19 -4.55 -14.02
C PHE A 334 16.30 -3.54 -15.17
N ARG A 335 16.92 -3.88 -16.29
CA ARG A 335 17.01 -2.99 -17.47
C ARG A 335 15.66 -2.74 -18.12
N TYR A 336 14.72 -3.67 -18.00
CA TYR A 336 13.35 -3.51 -18.50
C TYR A 336 12.44 -2.88 -17.43
N LEU A 337 12.62 -3.26 -16.18
CA LEU A 337 11.73 -2.82 -15.10
C LEU A 337 11.96 -1.38 -14.62
N VAL A 338 13.10 -0.76 -14.99
CA VAL A 338 13.44 0.61 -14.59
C VAL A 338 13.89 1.41 -15.81
N THR A 339 13.24 2.56 -16.04
CA THR A 339 13.67 3.48 -17.09
C THR A 339 15.02 4.13 -16.76
N PRO A 340 15.75 4.69 -17.74
CA PRO A 340 16.93 5.51 -17.48
C PRO A 340 16.68 6.70 -16.56
N SER A 341 15.43 7.17 -16.45
CA SER A 341 15.01 8.23 -15.52
C SER A 341 14.66 7.73 -14.11
N GLY A 342 14.83 6.42 -13.84
CA GLY A 342 14.55 5.83 -12.53
C GLY A 342 13.06 5.50 -12.29
N THR A 343 12.22 5.58 -13.31
CA THR A 343 10.80 5.24 -13.18
C THR A 343 10.59 3.73 -13.31
N LYS A 344 9.88 3.14 -12.36
CA LYS A 344 9.50 1.71 -12.41
C LYS A 344 8.47 1.49 -13.52
N ILE A 345 8.74 0.51 -14.39
CA ILE A 345 7.80 0.01 -15.40
C ILE A 345 7.25 -1.34 -14.91
N ALA A 346 5.96 -1.55 -15.09
CA ALA A 346 5.34 -2.86 -14.84
C ALA A 346 5.26 -3.63 -16.17
N TYR A 347 5.68 -4.89 -16.14
CA TYR A 347 5.55 -5.85 -17.23
C TYR A 347 4.85 -7.10 -16.74
N THR A 348 4.14 -7.80 -17.63
CA THR A 348 3.66 -9.14 -17.35
C THR A 348 4.80 -10.14 -17.41
N VAL A 349 4.63 -11.32 -16.79
CA VAL A 349 5.64 -12.40 -16.91
C VAL A 349 5.86 -12.76 -18.38
N ALA A 350 4.79 -12.80 -19.17
CA ALA A 350 4.85 -13.11 -20.60
C ALA A 350 5.66 -12.07 -21.41
N ASP A 351 5.66 -10.78 -20.99
CA ASP A 351 6.46 -9.73 -21.64
C ASP A 351 7.96 -9.87 -21.35
N LEU A 352 8.32 -10.59 -20.28
CA LEU A 352 9.71 -10.77 -19.82
C LEU A 352 10.30 -12.12 -20.26
N GLU A 353 9.50 -13.04 -20.81
CA GLU A 353 9.92 -14.35 -21.33
C GLU A 353 10.51 -14.29 -22.76
N TYR A 354 10.68 -13.09 -23.34
CA TYR A 354 11.32 -12.81 -24.61
C TYR A 354 12.76 -12.35 -24.34
#